data_ecf6b899b07c8ef1ba8f227bdd345fe7
#
_entry.id   ecf6b899b07c8ef1ba8f227bdd345fe7
#
_cell.length_a   1.000
_cell.length_b   1.000
_cell.length_c   1.000
_cell.angle_alpha   90.00
_cell.angle_beta   90.00
_cell.angle_gamma   90.00
#
_symmetry.space_group_name_H-M   'P 1'
#
loop_
_entity.id
_entity.type
_entity.pdbx_description
1 polymer ?
#
loop_
_entity_poly.entity_id
_entity_poly.type
_entity_poly.pdbx_seq_one_letter_code
_entity_poly.pdbx_strand_id
1 'polypeptide(L)'
;MELGEMASLNDEIDQETAVLVAEEFGFQVKFEEEQKLSEEQLSYPQVELSFSDQESQTKRHPVVTVMGHVDHGKTSLLDAIKSTNVVDGESGGITQHIAAYEVKTKTGKITFIDTPGHEAFTAMRARGANTTDIVILVVAANDSVKPQTIEAITHAKAAEVPIIVAINKVDLDAADIDKVKGDLAKYELVPEDWGGKQQMIPVSALTKKGIDDILDAIELESEMLELKAPTKGNATGVV
;
A
#
# COMPACT_ATOMS: atom_id res chain seq x y z
N MET A 1 -37.80 27.94 -6.24
CA MET A 1 -38.69 27.66 -5.11
C MET A 1 -39.83 26.76 -5.61
N GLU A 2 -39.94 25.59 -5.12
CA GLU A 2 -40.97 24.55 -5.31
C GLU A 2 -40.46 23.20 -5.84
N LEU A 3 -39.26 22.81 -5.50
CA LEU A 3 -38.87 21.41 -5.67
C LEU A 3 -38.91 20.59 -4.36
N GLY A 4 -39.38 21.20 -3.25
CA GLY A 4 -39.76 20.45 -2.05
C GLY A 4 -38.66 19.78 -1.24
N GLU A 5 -37.41 19.83 -1.67
CA GLU A 5 -36.26 19.29 -0.96
C GLU A 5 -35.53 20.39 -0.20
N MET A 6 -35.41 20.20 1.11
CA MET A 6 -34.60 21.05 1.96
C MET A 6 -33.19 20.45 2.00
N ALA A 7 -32.31 20.96 1.15
CA ALA A 7 -30.88 20.60 1.17
C ALA A 7 -30.08 21.66 1.91
N SER A 8 -29.14 21.25 2.76
CA SER A 8 -28.15 22.12 3.39
C SER A 8 -26.91 22.28 2.48
N LEU A 9 -26.02 23.21 2.81
CA LEU A 9 -24.82 23.53 2.02
C LEU A 9 -23.87 22.33 1.78
N ASN A 10 -24.01 21.26 2.55
CA ASN A 10 -23.14 20.07 2.50
C ASN A 10 -23.91 18.79 2.14
N ASP A 11 -25.16 18.88 1.72
CA ASP A 11 -25.94 17.70 1.33
C ASP A 11 -25.64 17.34 -0.14
N GLU A 12 -25.55 16.05 -0.43
CA GLU A 12 -25.44 15.56 -1.79
C GLU A 12 -26.79 15.65 -2.48
N ILE A 13 -26.84 16.24 -3.67
CA ILE A 13 -28.02 16.32 -4.51
C ILE A 13 -27.85 15.39 -5.72
N ASP A 14 -28.98 14.85 -6.22
CA ASP A 14 -28.94 14.02 -7.42
C ASP A 14 -28.65 14.85 -8.69
N GLN A 15 -28.23 14.13 -9.76
CA GLN A 15 -27.84 14.78 -11.02
C GLN A 15 -29.01 15.55 -11.66
N GLU A 16 -30.23 15.03 -11.57
CA GLU A 16 -31.39 15.65 -12.19
C GLU A 16 -31.73 16.97 -11.49
N THR A 17 -31.70 16.99 -10.16
CA THR A 17 -31.90 18.20 -9.35
C THR A 17 -30.79 19.23 -9.61
N ALA A 18 -29.54 18.80 -9.73
CA ALA A 18 -28.42 19.69 -10.04
C ALA A 18 -28.57 20.38 -11.41
N VAL A 19 -29.04 19.64 -12.43
CA VAL A 19 -29.31 20.20 -13.77
C VAL A 19 -30.42 21.23 -13.73
N LEU A 20 -31.56 20.89 -13.10
CA LEU A 20 -32.72 21.78 -13.01
C LEU A 20 -32.39 23.10 -12.32
N VAL A 21 -31.61 23.02 -11.22
CA VAL A 21 -31.18 24.23 -10.50
C VAL A 21 -30.22 25.07 -11.37
N ALA A 22 -29.27 24.46 -12.07
CA ALA A 22 -28.33 25.18 -12.91
C ALA A 22 -29.01 25.84 -14.12
N GLU A 23 -29.98 25.18 -14.74
CA GLU A 23 -30.78 25.74 -15.85
C GLU A 23 -31.62 26.94 -15.40
N GLU A 24 -32.19 26.90 -14.20
CA GLU A 24 -32.97 28.02 -13.64
C GLU A 24 -32.08 29.27 -13.44
N PHE A 25 -30.79 29.08 -13.14
CA PHE A 25 -29.80 30.14 -13.06
C PHE A 25 -29.15 30.52 -14.40
N GLY A 26 -29.59 29.89 -15.51
CA GLY A 26 -29.11 30.19 -16.87
C GLY A 26 -27.77 29.57 -17.24
N PHE A 27 -27.32 28.57 -16.49
CA PHE A 27 -26.10 27.81 -16.80
C PHE A 27 -26.44 26.58 -17.64
N GLN A 28 -25.62 26.31 -18.65
CA GLN A 28 -25.67 25.03 -19.36
C GLN A 28 -24.80 24.03 -18.65
N VAL A 29 -25.40 22.93 -18.18
CA VAL A 29 -24.67 21.84 -17.52
C VAL A 29 -24.15 20.87 -18.58
N LYS A 30 -22.86 20.61 -18.55
CA LYS A 30 -22.21 19.57 -19.33
C LYS A 30 -21.65 18.55 -18.35
N PHE A 31 -22.20 17.34 -18.38
CA PHE A 31 -21.60 16.25 -17.62
C PHE A 31 -20.33 15.80 -18.33
N GLU A 32 -19.20 15.87 -17.66
CA GLU A 32 -18.09 15.00 -18.01
C GLU A 32 -18.49 13.61 -17.46
N GLU A 33 -18.81 12.68 -18.36
CA GLU A 33 -18.80 11.28 -17.99
C GLU A 33 -17.40 11.02 -17.41
N GLU A 34 -17.33 10.75 -16.10
CA GLU A 34 -16.16 10.05 -15.57
C GLU A 34 -16.03 8.80 -16.42
N GLN A 35 -15.09 8.83 -17.35
CA GLN A 35 -14.66 7.62 -18.02
C GLN A 35 -14.18 6.70 -16.88
N LYS A 36 -15.09 5.86 -16.37
CA LYS A 36 -14.66 4.65 -15.67
C LYS A 36 -13.77 3.96 -16.66
N LEU A 37 -12.48 4.17 -16.51
CA LEU A 37 -11.46 3.42 -17.23
C LEU A 37 -11.88 1.96 -17.05
N SER A 38 -12.33 1.33 -18.13
CA SER A 38 -12.71 -0.07 -18.09
C SER A 38 -11.52 -0.84 -17.53
N GLU A 39 -11.78 -1.92 -16.77
CA GLU A 39 -10.72 -2.79 -16.26
C GLU A 39 -9.73 -3.23 -17.35
N GLU A 40 -10.18 -3.27 -18.62
CA GLU A 40 -9.32 -3.48 -19.80
C GLU A 40 -8.34 -2.33 -20.08
N GLN A 41 -8.63 -1.08 -19.67
CA GLN A 41 -7.72 0.07 -19.83
C GLN A 41 -6.74 0.19 -18.64
N LEU A 42 -7.03 -0.47 -17.53
CA LEU A 42 -6.12 -0.67 -16.39
C LEU A 42 -5.25 -1.92 -16.55
N SER A 43 -5.57 -2.80 -17.51
CA SER A 43 -4.66 -3.89 -17.86
C SER A 43 -3.47 -3.29 -18.58
N TYR A 44 -2.37 -3.13 -17.85
CA TYR A 44 -1.07 -2.93 -18.49
C TYR A 44 -0.89 -4.03 -19.55
N PRO A 45 -0.43 -3.71 -20.79
CA PRO A 45 -0.09 -4.75 -21.71
C PRO A 45 0.84 -5.71 -20.98
N GLN A 46 0.36 -6.91 -20.73
CA GLN A 46 1.22 -7.99 -20.27
C GLN A 46 2.19 -8.18 -21.43
N VAL A 47 3.36 -7.57 -21.32
CA VAL A 47 4.45 -7.87 -22.23
C VAL A 47 4.77 -9.33 -21.93
N GLU A 48 4.22 -10.24 -22.71
CA GLU A 48 4.67 -11.63 -22.72
C GLU A 48 6.15 -11.60 -23.10
N LEU A 49 6.98 -11.53 -22.08
CA LEU A 49 8.41 -11.69 -22.24
C LEU A 49 8.63 -13.17 -22.59
N SER A 50 8.64 -13.48 -23.87
CA SER A 50 9.05 -14.78 -24.36
C SER A 50 10.55 -14.92 -24.12
N PHE A 51 10.93 -15.27 -22.89
CA PHE A 51 12.31 -15.60 -22.55
C PHE A 51 12.61 -17.01 -23.05
N SER A 52 13.25 -17.10 -24.20
CA SER A 52 13.72 -18.37 -24.77
C SER A 52 14.96 -18.93 -24.07
N ASP A 53 15.55 -18.20 -23.11
CA ASP A 53 16.81 -18.60 -22.48
C ASP A 53 16.67 -18.73 -20.96
N GLN A 54 16.29 -19.92 -20.48
CA GLN A 54 16.32 -20.28 -19.06
C GLN A 54 17.74 -20.22 -18.46
N GLU A 55 18.78 -20.22 -19.29
CA GLU A 55 20.18 -20.23 -18.87
C GLU A 55 20.74 -18.88 -18.38
N SER A 56 20.01 -17.77 -18.54
CA SER A 56 20.51 -16.42 -18.17
C SER A 56 19.80 -15.78 -16.98
N GLN A 57 18.99 -16.53 -16.22
CA GLN A 57 18.30 -16.00 -15.05
C GLN A 57 19.19 -16.01 -13.81
N THR A 58 19.28 -14.89 -13.12
CA THR A 58 19.97 -14.76 -11.83
C THR A 58 18.99 -14.37 -10.72
N LYS A 59 19.29 -14.78 -9.48
CA LYS A 59 18.55 -14.34 -8.31
C LYS A 59 18.56 -12.80 -8.25
N ARG A 60 17.40 -12.18 -8.10
CA ARG A 60 17.26 -10.73 -7.90
C ARG A 60 16.80 -10.41 -6.50
N HIS A 61 17.02 -9.16 -6.10
CA HIS A 61 16.56 -8.65 -4.82
C HIS A 61 15.04 -8.45 -4.83
N PRO A 62 14.36 -8.64 -3.68
CA PRO A 62 12.95 -8.36 -3.55
C PRO A 62 12.67 -6.86 -3.63
N VAL A 63 11.54 -6.53 -4.24
CA VAL A 63 10.94 -5.21 -4.24
C VAL A 63 9.76 -5.25 -3.28
N VAL A 64 9.76 -4.37 -2.28
CA VAL A 64 8.81 -4.38 -1.17
C VAL A 64 8.09 -3.05 -1.10
N THR A 65 6.76 -3.06 -1.16
CA THR A 65 5.96 -1.83 -0.96
C THR A 65 5.45 -1.74 0.47
N VAL A 66 5.51 -0.54 1.03
CA VAL A 66 4.98 -0.24 2.36
C VAL A 66 3.63 0.45 2.22
N MET A 67 2.59 -0.17 2.79
CA MET A 67 1.20 0.29 2.72
C MET A 67 0.57 0.40 4.11
N GLY A 68 -0.57 1.06 4.20
CA GLY A 68 -1.34 1.22 5.43
C GLY A 68 -1.88 2.64 5.59
N HIS A 69 -2.60 2.86 6.68
CA HIS A 69 -3.26 4.13 6.97
C HIS A 69 -2.25 5.28 7.18
N VAL A 70 -2.71 6.51 6.97
CA VAL A 70 -2.00 7.73 7.40
C VAL A 70 -1.74 7.63 8.91
N ASP A 71 -0.64 8.19 9.41
CA ASP A 71 -0.24 8.23 10.81
C ASP A 71 0.03 6.85 11.48
N HIS A 72 -0.05 5.73 10.76
CA HIS A 72 0.40 4.43 11.28
C HIS A 72 1.92 4.27 11.32
N GLY A 73 2.66 5.26 10.80
CA GLY A 73 4.12 5.32 10.89
C GLY A 73 4.87 4.58 9.78
N LYS A 74 4.32 4.55 8.56
CA LYS A 74 4.98 3.96 7.38
C LYS A 74 6.34 4.59 7.11
N THR A 75 6.38 5.90 6.94
CA THR A 75 7.62 6.65 6.68
C THR A 75 8.59 6.54 7.84
N SER A 76 8.10 6.59 9.10
CA SER A 76 8.93 6.39 10.29
C SER A 76 9.55 4.98 10.35
N LEU A 77 8.80 3.96 9.91
CA LEU A 77 9.32 2.59 9.82
C LEU A 77 10.43 2.50 8.77
N LEU A 78 10.23 3.10 7.61
CA LEU A 78 11.26 3.16 6.55
C LEU A 78 12.51 3.92 7.00
N ASP A 79 12.33 5.03 7.72
CA ASP A 79 13.45 5.78 8.31
C ASP A 79 14.22 4.95 9.33
N ALA A 80 13.52 4.18 10.15
CA ALA A 80 14.14 3.27 11.12
C ALA A 80 14.96 2.17 10.42
N ILE A 81 14.44 1.61 9.32
CA ILE A 81 15.12 0.61 8.49
C ILE A 81 16.36 1.21 7.82
N LYS A 82 16.26 2.40 7.25
CA LYS A 82 17.35 3.10 6.57
C LYS A 82 18.39 3.70 7.52
N SER A 83 18.02 3.91 8.77
CA SER A 83 18.75 4.75 9.72
C SER A 83 18.91 6.22 9.23
N THR A 84 17.85 6.76 8.63
CA THR A 84 17.73 8.14 8.11
C THR A 84 16.58 8.90 8.76
N ASN A 85 16.43 10.19 8.49
CA ASN A 85 15.35 11.04 8.99
C ASN A 85 14.63 11.72 7.82
N VAL A 86 13.92 10.97 6.99
CA VAL A 86 13.17 11.49 5.83
C VAL A 86 11.91 12.22 6.29
N VAL A 87 11.27 11.75 7.36
CA VAL A 87 10.06 12.38 7.95
C VAL A 87 10.26 13.87 8.22
N ASP A 88 11.45 14.25 8.71
CA ASP A 88 11.75 15.65 9.03
C ASP A 88 11.89 16.57 7.81
N GLY A 89 12.06 15.98 6.62
CA GLY A 89 12.24 16.71 5.35
C GLY A 89 10.97 16.85 4.51
N GLU A 90 9.91 16.09 4.80
CA GLU A 90 8.66 16.13 4.04
C GLU A 90 7.67 17.15 4.60
N SER A 91 7.04 17.93 3.69
CA SER A 91 6.01 18.91 4.06
C SER A 91 4.81 18.22 4.72
N GLY A 92 4.55 18.53 5.99
CA GLY A 92 3.49 17.92 6.78
C GLY A 92 3.83 16.55 7.37
N GLY A 93 5.07 16.04 7.21
CA GLY A 93 5.50 14.74 7.76
C GLY A 93 4.81 13.54 7.11
N ILE A 94 4.28 13.69 5.89
CA ILE A 94 3.58 12.63 5.13
C ILE A 94 4.22 12.42 3.77
N THR A 95 4.30 11.17 3.33
CA THR A 95 4.77 10.83 1.98
C THR A 95 3.75 11.26 0.93
N GLN A 96 4.19 12.09 -0.03
CA GLN A 96 3.35 12.63 -1.11
C GLN A 96 3.72 12.06 -2.49
N HIS A 97 4.92 11.51 -2.65
CA HIS A 97 5.41 10.93 -3.89
C HIS A 97 5.84 9.49 -3.67
N ILE A 98 5.77 8.68 -4.72
CA ILE A 98 6.36 7.34 -4.67
C ILE A 98 7.89 7.50 -4.68
N ALA A 99 8.55 6.97 -3.67
CA ALA A 99 10.00 6.95 -3.57
C ALA A 99 10.52 5.51 -3.44
N ALA A 100 11.60 5.19 -4.15
CA ALA A 100 12.24 3.89 -4.07
C ALA A 100 13.60 4.00 -3.37
N TYR A 101 13.88 3.06 -2.46
CA TYR A 101 15.10 3.03 -1.67
C TYR A 101 15.71 1.64 -1.67
N GLU A 102 17.02 1.56 -1.79
CA GLU A 102 17.76 0.32 -1.61
C GLU A 102 18.36 0.26 -0.20
N VAL A 103 18.06 -0.81 0.51
CA VAL A 103 18.62 -1.10 1.84
C VAL A 103 19.48 -2.35 1.76
N LYS A 104 20.67 -2.29 2.34
CA LYS A 104 21.58 -3.43 2.45
C LYS A 104 21.26 -4.19 3.73
N THR A 105 21.05 -5.49 3.61
CA THR A 105 20.85 -6.41 4.72
C THR A 105 22.07 -7.32 4.89
N LYS A 106 22.01 -8.22 5.87
CA LYS A 106 23.10 -9.19 6.12
C LYS A 106 23.27 -10.18 4.96
N THR A 107 22.18 -10.53 4.30
CA THR A 107 22.13 -11.57 3.25
C THR A 107 22.05 -11.00 1.83
N GLY A 108 21.75 -9.70 1.67
CA GLY A 108 21.62 -9.11 0.35
C GLY A 108 21.16 -7.66 0.35
N LYS A 109 20.24 -7.36 -0.52
CA LYS A 109 19.63 -6.03 -0.67
C LYS A 109 18.12 -6.17 -0.75
N ILE A 110 17.41 -5.17 -0.31
CA ILE A 110 15.95 -5.04 -0.44
C ILE A 110 15.67 -3.66 -1.03
N THR A 111 14.80 -3.60 -2.03
CA THR A 111 14.30 -2.32 -2.56
C THR A 111 12.94 -2.03 -1.95
N PHE A 112 12.83 -0.96 -1.18
CA PHE A 112 11.57 -0.50 -0.62
C PHE A 112 10.95 0.56 -1.52
N ILE A 113 9.63 0.47 -1.71
CA ILE A 113 8.81 1.50 -2.34
C ILE A 113 7.88 2.09 -1.27
N ASP A 114 8.04 3.38 -1.01
CA ASP A 114 7.13 4.12 -0.13
C ASP A 114 5.93 4.64 -0.94
N THR A 115 4.72 4.39 -0.43
CA THR A 115 3.49 4.84 -1.06
C THR A 115 2.71 5.79 -0.16
N PRO A 116 2.13 6.88 -0.72
CA PRO A 116 1.30 7.79 0.06
C PRO A 116 0.11 7.06 0.70
N GLY A 117 -0.11 7.32 2.00
CA GLY A 117 -1.23 6.71 2.74
C GLY A 117 -2.57 7.41 2.55
N HIS A 118 -2.61 8.60 1.96
CA HIS A 118 -3.82 9.41 1.84
C HIS A 118 -4.81 8.83 0.80
N GLU A 119 -6.10 8.96 1.06
CA GLU A 119 -7.21 8.46 0.21
C GLU A 119 -7.10 8.88 -1.26
N ALA A 120 -6.68 10.12 -1.51
CA ALA A 120 -6.51 10.66 -2.86
C ALA A 120 -5.49 9.90 -3.75
N PHE A 121 -4.70 8.97 -3.19
CA PHE A 121 -3.62 8.28 -3.90
C PHE A 121 -3.85 6.77 -4.09
N THR A 122 -5.11 6.34 -4.22
CA THR A 122 -5.49 4.93 -4.46
C THR A 122 -4.78 4.32 -5.67
N ALA A 123 -4.70 5.04 -6.79
CA ALA A 123 -4.00 4.58 -8.00
C ALA A 123 -2.49 4.34 -7.75
N MET A 124 -1.86 5.10 -6.86
CA MET A 124 -0.46 4.91 -6.50
C MET A 124 -0.25 3.65 -5.65
N ARG A 125 -1.21 3.33 -4.74
CA ARG A 125 -1.18 2.10 -3.96
C ARG A 125 -1.40 0.85 -4.82
N ALA A 126 -2.38 0.90 -5.73
CA ALA A 126 -2.60 -0.17 -6.71
C ALA A 126 -1.36 -0.41 -7.58
N ARG A 127 -0.73 0.67 -8.07
CA ARG A 127 0.52 0.58 -8.85
C ARG A 127 1.66 0.01 -7.99
N GLY A 128 1.78 0.43 -6.74
CA GLY A 128 2.74 -0.11 -5.79
C GLY A 128 2.59 -1.62 -5.66
N ALA A 129 1.38 -2.14 -5.39
CA ALA A 129 1.12 -3.57 -5.26
C ALA A 129 1.46 -4.35 -6.54
N ASN A 130 1.09 -3.83 -7.72
CA ASN A 130 1.34 -4.51 -9.00
C ASN A 130 2.82 -4.55 -9.43
N THR A 131 3.68 -3.76 -8.80
CA THR A 131 5.10 -3.67 -9.17
C THR A 131 6.04 -4.29 -8.14
N THR A 132 5.50 -4.87 -7.09
CA THR A 132 6.27 -5.41 -5.96
C THR A 132 6.09 -6.91 -5.77
N ASP A 133 7.05 -7.51 -5.09
CA ASP A 133 7.05 -8.93 -4.76
C ASP A 133 6.40 -9.20 -3.41
N ILE A 134 6.49 -8.24 -2.48
CA ILE A 134 6.00 -8.36 -1.10
C ILE A 134 5.40 -7.01 -0.68
N VAL A 135 4.30 -7.05 0.07
CA VAL A 135 3.69 -5.88 0.70
C VAL A 135 3.89 -5.91 2.20
N ILE A 136 4.41 -4.82 2.78
CA ILE A 136 4.39 -4.60 4.23
C ILE A 136 3.17 -3.75 4.57
N LEU A 137 2.23 -4.35 5.30
CA LEU A 137 1.06 -3.67 5.81
C LEU A 137 1.34 -3.12 7.21
N VAL A 138 1.45 -1.81 7.34
CA VAL A 138 1.72 -1.15 8.62
C VAL A 138 0.41 -0.78 9.31
N VAL A 139 0.22 -1.31 10.52
CA VAL A 139 -0.95 -1.05 11.36
C VAL A 139 -0.48 -0.59 12.74
N ALA A 140 -0.99 0.54 13.22
CA ALA A 140 -0.63 1.03 14.55
C ALA A 140 -1.35 0.24 15.65
N ALA A 141 -0.62 -0.22 16.66
CA ALA A 141 -1.14 -1.03 17.76
C ALA A 141 -2.19 -0.32 18.63
N ASN A 142 -2.16 1.00 18.66
CA ASN A 142 -3.10 1.83 19.43
C ASN A 142 -4.36 2.25 18.64
N ASP A 143 -4.39 2.05 17.31
CA ASP A 143 -5.47 2.57 16.45
C ASP A 143 -6.20 1.47 15.65
N SER A 144 -5.55 0.34 15.43
CA SER A 144 -6.08 -0.84 14.74
C SER A 144 -6.41 -0.61 13.24
N VAL A 145 -7.34 -1.40 12.69
CA VAL A 145 -7.66 -1.41 11.24
C VAL A 145 -8.51 -0.21 10.86
N LYS A 146 -8.08 0.53 9.83
CA LYS A 146 -8.75 1.71 9.26
C LYS A 146 -9.19 1.46 7.80
N PRO A 147 -10.07 2.29 7.22
CA PRO A 147 -10.52 2.10 5.84
C PRO A 147 -9.38 1.97 4.82
N GLN A 148 -8.34 2.79 4.92
CA GLN A 148 -7.16 2.72 4.05
C GLN A 148 -6.32 1.45 4.28
N THR A 149 -6.38 0.86 5.48
CA THR A 149 -5.77 -0.45 5.75
C THR A 149 -6.51 -1.54 4.99
N ILE A 150 -7.85 -1.50 4.98
CA ILE A 150 -8.71 -2.44 4.24
C ILE A 150 -8.46 -2.31 2.74
N GLU A 151 -8.37 -1.10 2.24
CA GLU A 151 -8.03 -0.82 0.85
C GLU A 151 -6.66 -1.42 0.46
N ALA A 152 -5.64 -1.21 1.30
CA ALA A 152 -4.30 -1.79 1.08
C ALA A 152 -4.33 -3.33 1.03
N ILE A 153 -5.10 -3.98 1.92
CA ILE A 153 -5.32 -5.43 1.91
C ILE A 153 -5.96 -5.86 0.60
N THR A 154 -6.98 -5.14 0.14
CA THR A 154 -7.70 -5.45 -1.10
C THR A 154 -6.77 -5.36 -2.32
N HIS A 155 -5.94 -4.31 -2.40
CA HIS A 155 -4.96 -4.16 -3.49
C HIS A 155 -3.90 -5.24 -3.48
N ALA A 156 -3.35 -5.58 -2.31
CA ALA A 156 -2.35 -6.64 -2.21
C ALA A 156 -2.92 -8.03 -2.59
N LYS A 157 -4.16 -8.33 -2.15
CA LYS A 157 -4.85 -9.56 -2.52
C LYS A 157 -5.18 -9.62 -4.02
N ALA A 158 -5.65 -8.51 -4.60
CA ALA A 158 -5.95 -8.43 -6.04
C ALA A 158 -4.70 -8.60 -6.91
N ALA A 159 -3.55 -8.16 -6.42
CA ALA A 159 -2.24 -8.35 -7.06
C ALA A 159 -1.61 -9.73 -6.76
N GLU A 160 -2.25 -10.56 -5.93
CA GLU A 160 -1.72 -11.86 -5.47
C GLU A 160 -0.34 -11.78 -4.81
N VAL A 161 -0.03 -10.65 -4.18
CA VAL A 161 1.26 -10.39 -3.54
C VAL A 161 1.18 -10.77 -2.05
N PRO A 162 2.16 -11.52 -1.51
CA PRO A 162 2.21 -11.86 -0.10
C PRO A 162 2.30 -10.61 0.77
N ILE A 163 1.60 -10.66 1.91
CA ILE A 163 1.52 -9.57 2.87
C ILE A 163 2.32 -9.94 4.12
N ILE A 164 3.17 -9.07 4.61
CA ILE A 164 3.77 -9.14 5.95
C ILE A 164 3.16 -8.00 6.77
N VAL A 165 2.61 -8.29 7.94
CA VAL A 165 1.99 -7.26 8.79
C VAL A 165 3.01 -6.74 9.79
N ALA A 166 3.26 -5.43 9.79
CA ALA A 166 4.02 -4.72 10.79
C ALA A 166 3.07 -4.02 11.77
N ILE A 167 2.92 -4.55 12.98
CA ILE A 167 2.13 -3.93 14.04
C ILE A 167 3.02 -2.90 14.73
N ASN A 168 2.89 -1.63 14.32
CA ASN A 168 3.76 -0.54 14.76
C ASN A 168 3.26 0.15 16.02
N LYS A 169 4.13 0.96 16.63
CA LYS A 169 3.88 1.74 17.85
C LYS A 169 3.61 0.88 19.08
N VAL A 170 4.27 -0.29 19.18
CA VAL A 170 4.14 -1.17 20.35
C VAL A 170 4.84 -0.62 21.62
N ASP A 171 5.52 0.51 21.50
CA ASP A 171 6.10 1.27 22.60
C ASP A 171 5.09 2.13 23.36
N LEU A 172 3.88 2.32 22.83
CA LEU A 172 2.85 3.12 23.49
C LEU A 172 2.10 2.30 24.55
N ASP A 173 1.74 2.91 25.67
CA ASP A 173 0.95 2.28 26.74
C ASP A 173 -0.45 1.83 26.26
N ALA A 174 -1.00 2.48 25.23
CA ALA A 174 -2.29 2.14 24.62
C ALA A 174 -2.19 1.06 23.53
N ALA A 175 -1.03 0.43 23.35
CA ALA A 175 -0.83 -0.60 22.34
C ALA A 175 -1.58 -1.89 22.70
N ASP A 176 -2.41 -2.39 21.77
CA ASP A 176 -3.16 -3.64 21.91
C ASP A 176 -2.95 -4.50 20.65
N ILE A 177 -1.95 -5.38 20.73
CA ILE A 177 -1.55 -6.26 19.63
C ILE A 177 -2.65 -7.28 19.32
N ASP A 178 -3.28 -7.84 20.35
CA ASP A 178 -4.29 -8.89 20.19
C ASP A 178 -5.56 -8.34 19.53
N LYS A 179 -5.95 -7.11 19.86
CA LYS A 179 -7.02 -6.40 19.18
C LYS A 179 -6.72 -6.21 17.69
N VAL A 180 -5.52 -5.78 17.33
CA VAL A 180 -5.10 -5.62 15.91
C VAL A 180 -5.15 -6.96 15.18
N LYS A 181 -4.61 -8.04 15.77
CA LYS A 181 -4.68 -9.39 15.22
C LYS A 181 -6.13 -9.83 14.99
N GLY A 182 -7.02 -9.60 15.97
CA GLY A 182 -8.44 -9.93 15.86
C GLY A 182 -9.17 -9.13 14.78
N ASP A 183 -8.84 -7.86 14.62
CA ASP A 183 -9.44 -7.02 13.57
C ASP A 183 -8.93 -7.42 12.18
N LEU A 184 -7.65 -7.76 12.01
CA LEU A 184 -7.10 -8.23 10.75
C LEU A 184 -7.63 -9.62 10.34
N ALA A 185 -7.90 -10.49 11.32
CA ALA A 185 -8.48 -11.81 11.06
C ALA A 185 -9.87 -11.72 10.38
N LYS A 186 -10.64 -10.64 10.61
CA LYS A 186 -11.92 -10.38 9.91
C LYS A 186 -11.74 -10.18 8.39
N TYR A 187 -10.52 -9.83 7.97
CA TYR A 187 -10.14 -9.64 6.56
C TYR A 187 -9.29 -10.80 6.03
N GLU A 188 -9.42 -11.99 6.65
CA GLU A 188 -8.71 -13.24 6.26
C GLU A 188 -7.18 -13.19 6.46
N LEU A 189 -6.69 -12.20 7.20
CA LEU A 189 -5.30 -12.17 7.66
C LEU A 189 -5.23 -12.78 9.06
N VAL A 190 -5.17 -14.12 9.11
CA VAL A 190 -5.10 -14.85 10.38
C VAL A 190 -3.65 -15.09 10.76
N PRO A 191 -3.21 -14.65 11.98
CA PRO A 191 -1.83 -14.80 12.39
C PRO A 191 -1.40 -16.27 12.56
N GLU A 192 -0.12 -16.55 12.40
CA GLU A 192 0.46 -17.89 12.56
C GLU A 192 0.18 -18.45 13.95
N ASP A 193 0.25 -17.64 15.01
CA ASP A 193 -0.04 -18.03 16.39
C ASP A 193 -1.46 -18.59 16.59
N TRP A 194 -2.41 -18.21 15.71
CA TRP A 194 -3.79 -18.69 15.72
C TRP A 194 -4.07 -19.77 14.67
N GLY A 195 -3.00 -20.36 14.12
CA GLY A 195 -3.09 -21.40 13.10
C GLY A 195 -3.31 -20.88 11.66
N GLY A 196 -3.14 -19.61 11.44
CA GLY A 196 -3.14 -18.98 10.11
C GLY A 196 -1.79 -19.10 9.40
N LYS A 197 -1.62 -18.30 8.34
CA LYS A 197 -0.39 -18.25 7.55
C LYS A 197 0.25 -16.87 7.54
N GLN A 198 -0.37 -15.91 8.25
CA GLN A 198 0.01 -14.51 8.14
C GLN A 198 1.08 -14.16 9.16
N GLN A 199 2.24 -13.74 8.69
CA GLN A 199 3.28 -13.19 9.55
C GLN A 199 2.85 -11.82 10.07
N MET A 200 2.83 -11.67 11.40
CA MET A 200 2.49 -10.41 12.09
C MET A 200 3.58 -10.08 13.10
N ILE A 201 4.34 -9.04 12.81
CA ILE A 201 5.54 -8.68 13.56
C ILE A 201 5.29 -7.41 14.37
N PRO A 202 5.37 -7.48 15.71
CA PRO A 202 5.29 -6.30 16.56
C PRO A 202 6.55 -5.45 16.45
N VAL A 203 6.40 -4.14 16.11
CA VAL A 203 7.51 -3.23 15.90
C VAL A 203 7.30 -1.90 16.58
N SER A 204 8.39 -1.19 16.80
CA SER A 204 8.40 0.22 17.10
C SER A 204 9.44 0.92 16.23
N ALA A 205 8.97 1.76 15.33
CA ALA A 205 9.85 2.60 14.52
C ALA A 205 10.67 3.56 15.40
N LEU A 206 10.10 4.03 16.51
CA LEU A 206 10.74 4.96 17.43
C LEU A 206 11.89 4.31 18.20
N THR A 207 11.66 3.14 18.79
CA THR A 207 12.67 2.41 19.61
C THR A 207 13.51 1.43 18.78
N LYS A 208 13.22 1.28 17.49
CA LYS A 208 13.82 0.31 16.55
C LYS A 208 13.62 -1.15 16.95
N LYS A 209 12.66 -1.43 17.83
CA LYS A 209 12.32 -2.81 18.22
C LYS A 209 11.65 -3.54 17.06
N GLY A 210 12.03 -4.79 16.78
CA GLY A 210 11.42 -5.64 15.76
C GLY A 210 11.78 -5.28 14.32
N ILE A 211 12.70 -4.32 14.08
CA ILE A 211 13.13 -3.95 12.73
C ILE A 211 13.90 -5.09 12.06
N ASP A 212 14.81 -5.72 12.79
CA ASP A 212 15.55 -6.88 12.25
C ASP A 212 14.61 -8.04 11.94
N ASP A 213 13.58 -8.27 12.78
CA ASP A 213 12.59 -9.33 12.57
C ASP A 213 11.79 -9.12 11.27
N ILE A 214 11.45 -7.85 10.93
CA ILE A 214 10.81 -7.54 9.63
C ILE A 214 11.76 -7.84 8.47
N LEU A 215 13.03 -7.47 8.57
CA LEU A 215 14.00 -7.71 7.51
C LEU A 215 14.21 -9.22 7.30
N ASP A 216 14.33 -9.98 8.38
CA ASP A 216 14.46 -11.45 8.34
C ASP A 216 13.19 -12.10 7.73
N ALA A 217 12.00 -11.59 8.04
CA ALA A 217 10.74 -12.07 7.44
C ALA A 217 10.65 -11.78 5.93
N ILE A 218 11.09 -10.60 5.48
CA ILE A 218 11.15 -10.26 4.05
C ILE A 218 12.13 -11.19 3.32
N GLU A 219 13.29 -11.46 3.92
CA GLU A 219 14.29 -12.34 3.34
C GLU A 219 13.75 -13.76 3.19
N LEU A 220 13.09 -14.29 4.22
CA LEU A 220 12.48 -15.62 4.21
C LEU A 220 11.39 -15.71 3.10
N GLU A 221 10.48 -14.73 3.03
CA GLU A 221 9.44 -14.70 2.01
C GLU A 221 10.03 -14.59 0.60
N SER A 222 11.07 -13.76 0.42
CA SER A 222 11.80 -13.63 -0.84
C SER A 222 12.46 -14.93 -1.30
N GLU A 223 12.92 -15.77 -0.37
CA GLU A 223 13.48 -17.08 -0.68
C GLU A 223 12.40 -18.06 -1.13
N MET A 224 11.23 -18.03 -0.50
CA MET A 224 10.08 -18.84 -0.88
C MET A 224 9.56 -18.49 -2.27
N LEU A 225 9.61 -17.22 -2.67
CA LEU A 225 9.19 -16.74 -3.99
C LEU A 225 10.20 -17.05 -5.10
N GLU A 226 11.42 -17.54 -4.79
CA GLU A 226 12.48 -17.85 -5.76
C GLU A 226 12.71 -16.76 -6.82
N LEU A 227 12.79 -15.49 -6.41
CA LEU A 227 12.84 -14.33 -7.31
C LEU A 227 14.04 -14.38 -8.26
N LYS A 228 13.76 -14.40 -9.55
CA LYS A 228 14.76 -14.46 -10.63
C LYS A 228 14.51 -13.35 -11.66
N ALA A 229 15.56 -12.88 -12.29
CA ALA A 229 15.47 -11.94 -13.40
C ALA A 229 16.48 -12.29 -14.49
N PRO A 230 16.14 -12.03 -15.78
CA PRO A 230 17.10 -12.19 -16.86
C PRO A 230 18.20 -11.14 -16.77
N THR A 231 19.44 -11.54 -16.99
CA THR A 231 20.62 -10.64 -17.00
C THR A 231 20.93 -10.09 -18.39
N LYS A 232 20.31 -10.64 -19.44
CA LYS A 232 20.51 -10.23 -20.82
C LYS A 232 19.15 -9.87 -21.44
N GLY A 233 19.13 -8.89 -22.31
CA GLY A 233 17.92 -8.41 -23.01
C GLY A 233 17.69 -6.92 -22.82
N ASN A 234 16.59 -6.42 -23.36
CA ASN A 234 16.19 -5.04 -23.20
C ASN A 234 15.61 -4.80 -21.81
N ALA A 235 15.94 -3.66 -21.22
CA ALA A 235 15.37 -3.27 -19.93
C ALA A 235 13.88 -2.94 -20.10
N THR A 236 13.05 -3.48 -19.20
CA THR A 236 11.63 -3.14 -19.10
C THR A 236 11.36 -2.62 -17.68
N GLY A 237 10.40 -1.72 -17.54
CA GLY A 237 10.07 -1.15 -16.24
C GLY A 237 8.75 -0.40 -16.27
N VAL A 238 8.29 -0.04 -15.07
CA VAL A 238 7.08 0.78 -14.86
C VAL A 238 7.51 2.20 -14.52
N VAL A 239 6.86 3.18 -15.14
CA VAL A 239 7.10 4.62 -14.90
C VAL A 239 5.98 5.20 -14.05
#